data_60c959fb56a82d33a5bc9764676a2b31
#
_entry.id   60c959fb56a82d33a5bc9764676a2b31
#
_cell.length_a   1.000
_cell.length_b   1.000
_cell.length_c   1.000
_cell.angle_alpha   90.00
_cell.angle_beta   90.00
_cell.angle_gamma   90.00
#
_symmetry.space_group_name_H-M   'P 1'
#
loop_
_entity.id
_entity.type
_entity.pdbx_description
1 polymer ?
#
loop_
_entity_poly.entity_id
_entity_poly.type
_entity_poly.pdbx_seq_one_letter_code
_entity_poly.pdbx_strand_id
1 'polypeptide(L)'
;MRTVIAGLFVASMLAAGTANAQYAPFNEVGVTMGHWHLASKDAEANKKIFVGMGGQPAPANPMSLLFPGMRINLTLGNEKGEGGTQGSVVNHVGFIVNNVQERVAQWKANGVTVIHGNNNRLDQAFVETPDGVRIEILEDKTQSVPIKHEHIHLFLPEAEISKAQAWYAKTFGGTAGTRNNAQVVDIPGAQIRFAKAETKQAPTRGRVFDHFGVDVKDHAAFVRKIESEGIKLDEPPRTNQATGVIITYITDPWGARIEIVQRAPDLATR
;
A
#
# COMPACT_ATOMS: atom_id res chain seq x y z
N MET A 1 -63.89 18.22 4.26
CA MET A 1 -62.62 18.72 3.72
C MET A 1 -61.48 17.90 4.34
N ARG A 2 -60.86 17.03 3.58
CA ARG A 2 -59.68 16.23 4.03
C ARG A 2 -58.44 16.85 3.40
N THR A 3 -57.58 17.42 4.22
CA THR A 3 -56.32 18.02 3.81
C THR A 3 -55.28 16.91 3.64
N VAL A 4 -54.78 16.70 2.42
CA VAL A 4 -53.67 15.80 2.10
C VAL A 4 -52.38 16.61 2.25
N ILE A 5 -51.56 16.25 3.23
CA ILE A 5 -50.19 16.77 3.36
C ILE A 5 -49.25 15.93 2.50
N ALA A 6 -48.79 16.51 1.40
CA ALA A 6 -47.75 15.89 0.57
C ALA A 6 -46.38 16.13 1.24
N GLY A 7 -45.78 15.06 1.75
CA GLY A 7 -44.42 15.09 2.24
C GLY A 7 -43.41 15.11 1.10
N LEU A 8 -42.62 16.17 1.02
CA LEU A 8 -41.49 16.27 0.09
C LEU A 8 -40.34 15.41 0.64
N PHE A 9 -40.05 14.28 0.02
CA PHE A 9 -38.84 13.54 0.24
C PHE A 9 -37.70 14.23 -0.53
N VAL A 10 -36.81 14.94 0.16
CA VAL A 10 -35.56 15.42 -0.39
C VAL A 10 -34.57 14.26 -0.38
N ALA A 11 -34.38 13.61 -1.52
CA ALA A 11 -33.32 12.65 -1.70
C ALA A 11 -32.00 13.42 -1.79
N SER A 12 -31.21 13.44 -0.71
CA SER A 12 -29.84 13.92 -0.71
C SER A 12 -29.00 12.95 -1.56
N MET A 13 -28.76 13.28 -2.82
CA MET A 13 -27.72 12.63 -3.62
C MET A 13 -26.37 13.01 -3.00
N LEU A 14 -25.79 12.09 -2.24
CA LEU A 14 -24.37 12.11 -1.93
C LEU A 14 -23.63 12.00 -3.25
N ALA A 15 -23.04 13.09 -3.71
CA ALA A 15 -22.06 13.08 -4.79
C ALA A 15 -20.88 12.22 -4.30
N ALA A 16 -20.82 10.97 -4.78
CA ALA A 16 -19.63 10.17 -4.68
C ALA A 16 -18.54 10.88 -5.49
N GLY A 17 -17.74 11.71 -4.83
CA GLY A 17 -16.55 12.27 -5.42
C GLY A 17 -15.70 11.10 -5.93
N THR A 18 -15.34 11.14 -7.20
CA THR A 18 -14.39 10.19 -7.79
C THR A 18 -13.10 10.27 -6.96
N ALA A 19 -12.84 9.24 -6.16
CA ALA A 19 -11.57 9.10 -5.47
C ALA A 19 -10.51 8.80 -6.53
N ASN A 20 -10.01 9.84 -7.19
CA ASN A 20 -8.77 9.73 -7.95
C ASN A 20 -7.68 9.37 -6.94
N ALA A 21 -6.90 8.32 -7.23
CA ALA A 21 -5.68 8.01 -6.49
C ALA A 21 -4.70 9.16 -6.72
N GLN A 22 -4.88 10.28 -5.99
CA GLN A 22 -3.96 11.39 -6.06
C GLN A 22 -2.71 10.99 -5.29
N TYR A 23 -1.66 10.60 -6.02
CA TYR A 23 -0.36 10.28 -5.44
C TYR A 23 0.24 11.50 -4.75
N ALA A 24 1.02 11.26 -3.71
CA ALA A 24 1.81 12.30 -3.10
C ALA A 24 2.84 12.87 -4.10
N PRO A 25 3.19 14.16 -4.03
CA PRO A 25 4.22 14.74 -4.88
C PRO A 25 5.54 14.01 -4.73
N PHE A 26 6.34 13.94 -5.80
CA PHE A 26 7.68 13.39 -5.72
C PHE A 26 8.57 14.20 -4.77
N ASN A 27 9.43 13.50 -4.01
CA ASN A 27 10.48 14.15 -3.23
C ASN A 27 11.63 14.68 -4.13
N GLU A 28 12.69 15.17 -3.49
CA GLU A 28 13.85 15.76 -4.19
C GLU A 28 14.58 14.75 -5.10
N VAL A 29 14.60 13.47 -4.73
CA VAL A 29 15.19 12.42 -5.57
C VAL A 29 14.20 11.84 -6.58
N GLY A 30 13.01 12.42 -6.68
CA GLY A 30 11.99 12.04 -7.66
C GLY A 30 11.23 10.76 -7.31
N VAL A 31 11.02 10.44 -6.04
CA VAL A 31 10.36 9.21 -5.57
C VAL A 31 9.05 9.53 -4.86
N THR A 32 8.04 8.70 -5.05
CA THR A 32 6.80 8.64 -4.25
C THR A 32 6.31 7.20 -4.14
N MET A 33 5.50 6.89 -3.13
CA MET A 33 4.81 5.60 -3.03
C MET A 33 3.86 5.40 -4.22
N GLY A 34 3.84 4.22 -4.80
CA GLY A 34 3.04 3.89 -5.96
C GLY A 34 1.95 2.86 -5.69
N HIS A 35 2.32 1.64 -5.32
CA HIS A 35 1.36 0.54 -5.22
C HIS A 35 1.82 -0.62 -4.33
N TRP A 36 0.87 -1.50 -4.01
CA TRP A 36 1.15 -2.89 -3.63
C TRP A 36 0.78 -3.82 -4.77
N HIS A 37 1.50 -4.93 -4.88
CA HIS A 37 1.20 -5.96 -5.86
C HIS A 37 1.05 -7.32 -5.19
N LEU A 38 -0.13 -7.90 -5.37
CA LEU A 38 -0.49 -9.20 -4.82
C LEU A 38 -0.50 -10.24 -5.94
N ALA A 39 0.19 -11.36 -5.74
CA ALA A 39 0.03 -12.57 -6.52
C ALA A 39 -1.10 -13.42 -5.91
N SER A 40 -2.33 -12.92 -5.98
CA SER A 40 -3.48 -13.49 -5.28
C SER A 40 -3.81 -14.90 -5.75
N LYS A 41 -4.13 -15.81 -4.82
CA LYS A 41 -4.68 -17.12 -5.12
C LYS A 41 -6.13 -16.99 -5.61
N ASP A 42 -6.91 -16.15 -4.93
CA ASP A 42 -8.27 -15.76 -5.30
C ASP A 42 -8.39 -14.23 -5.33
N ALA A 43 -8.12 -13.67 -6.51
CA ALA A 43 -8.14 -12.23 -6.72
C ALA A 43 -9.53 -11.61 -6.53
N GLU A 44 -10.61 -12.34 -6.87
CA GLU A 44 -11.97 -11.85 -6.69
C GLU A 44 -12.36 -11.82 -5.20
N ALA A 45 -11.94 -12.81 -4.40
CA ALA A 45 -12.17 -12.78 -2.96
C ALA A 45 -11.40 -11.63 -2.30
N ASN A 46 -10.12 -11.42 -2.65
CA ASN A 46 -9.34 -10.28 -2.16
C ASN A 46 -9.94 -8.94 -2.59
N LYS A 47 -10.42 -8.83 -3.83
CA LYS A 47 -11.10 -7.65 -4.35
C LYS A 47 -12.31 -7.26 -3.51
N LYS A 48 -13.14 -8.23 -3.11
CA LYS A 48 -14.30 -7.97 -2.24
C LYS A 48 -13.89 -7.30 -0.93
N ILE A 49 -12.79 -7.75 -0.30
CA ILE A 49 -12.27 -7.15 0.92
C ILE A 49 -11.88 -5.68 0.68
N PHE A 50 -11.03 -5.43 -0.31
CA PHE A 50 -10.55 -4.06 -0.57
C PHE A 50 -11.66 -3.11 -1.04
N VAL A 51 -12.62 -3.59 -1.84
CA VAL A 51 -13.82 -2.80 -2.20
C VAL A 51 -14.68 -2.53 -0.97
N GLY A 52 -14.88 -3.53 -0.10
CA GLY A 52 -15.57 -3.37 1.19
C GLY A 52 -14.91 -2.34 2.10
N MET A 53 -13.58 -2.16 2.00
CA MET A 53 -12.82 -1.12 2.70
C MET A 53 -12.91 0.27 2.05
N GLY A 54 -13.44 0.38 0.83
CA GLY A 54 -13.60 1.65 0.10
C GLY A 54 -12.70 1.81 -1.13
N GLY A 55 -11.95 0.77 -1.50
CA GLY A 55 -11.15 0.73 -2.73
C GLY A 55 -12.03 0.78 -3.98
N GLN A 56 -11.63 1.58 -4.97
CA GLN A 56 -12.37 1.74 -6.23
C GLN A 56 -11.68 0.96 -7.35
N PRO A 57 -12.37 0.03 -8.04
CA PRO A 57 -11.79 -0.63 -9.21
C PRO A 57 -11.39 0.38 -10.28
N ALA A 58 -10.17 0.28 -10.79
CA ALA A 58 -9.70 1.14 -11.87
C ALA A 58 -10.45 0.83 -13.19
N PRO A 59 -10.89 1.84 -13.95
CA PRO A 59 -11.69 1.61 -15.16
C PRO A 59 -11.01 0.71 -16.20
N ALA A 60 -9.69 0.85 -16.38
CA ALA A 60 -8.93 0.07 -17.35
C ALA A 60 -8.56 -1.34 -16.86
N ASN A 61 -8.55 -1.57 -15.55
CA ASN A 61 -8.23 -2.87 -14.95
C ASN A 61 -8.96 -3.05 -13.62
N PRO A 62 -10.09 -3.77 -13.58
CA PRO A 62 -10.89 -3.94 -12.37
C PRO A 62 -10.21 -4.77 -11.27
N MET A 63 -9.06 -5.40 -11.56
CA MET A 63 -8.18 -6.05 -10.57
C MET A 63 -7.12 -5.10 -10.00
N SER A 64 -7.15 -3.83 -10.38
CA SER A 64 -6.37 -2.76 -9.80
C SER A 64 -7.31 -1.84 -9.03
N LEU A 65 -7.10 -1.71 -7.73
CA LEU A 65 -7.97 -0.95 -6.83
C LEU A 65 -7.29 0.36 -6.44
N LEU A 66 -8.00 1.45 -6.58
CA LEU A 66 -7.53 2.80 -6.27
C LEU A 66 -7.93 3.17 -4.84
N PHE A 67 -6.96 3.63 -4.07
CA PHE A 67 -7.13 4.29 -2.78
C PHE A 67 -6.48 5.66 -2.83
N PRO A 68 -6.87 6.62 -1.98
CA PRO A 68 -6.13 7.87 -1.86
C PRO A 68 -4.63 7.61 -1.59
N GLY A 69 -3.78 8.10 -2.50
CA GLY A 69 -2.33 8.01 -2.40
C GLY A 69 -1.69 6.73 -2.92
N MET A 70 -2.46 5.71 -3.31
CA MET A 70 -1.85 4.47 -3.79
C MET A 70 -2.81 3.58 -4.60
N ARG A 71 -2.25 2.54 -5.20
CA ARG A 71 -2.98 1.49 -5.92
C ARG A 71 -2.66 0.11 -5.33
N ILE A 72 -3.61 -0.81 -5.41
CA ILE A 72 -3.40 -2.23 -5.09
C ILE A 72 -3.69 -3.05 -6.34
N ASN A 73 -2.69 -3.73 -6.87
CA ASN A 73 -2.84 -4.68 -7.97
C ASN A 73 -3.03 -6.09 -7.41
N LEU A 74 -4.09 -6.77 -7.79
CA LEU A 74 -4.49 -8.06 -7.22
C LEU A 74 -4.00 -9.27 -8.01
N THR A 75 -3.33 -9.06 -9.15
CA THR A 75 -2.85 -10.14 -10.00
C THR A 75 -1.45 -9.84 -10.52
N LEU A 76 -0.56 -10.81 -10.50
CA LEU A 76 0.78 -10.75 -11.06
C LEU A 76 0.86 -11.74 -12.23
N GLY A 77 0.32 -11.35 -13.38
CA GLY A 77 0.14 -12.25 -14.50
C GLY A 77 -0.67 -13.49 -14.10
N ASN A 78 -0.11 -14.67 -14.32
CA ASN A 78 -0.69 -15.96 -13.89
C ASN A 78 -0.07 -16.49 -12.59
N GLU A 79 0.83 -15.75 -11.97
CA GLU A 79 1.50 -16.16 -10.75
C GLU A 79 0.53 -16.19 -9.56
N LYS A 80 0.71 -17.20 -8.69
CA LYS A 80 -0.01 -17.38 -7.45
C LYS A 80 1.00 -17.46 -6.31
N GLY A 81 0.93 -16.51 -5.39
CA GLY A 81 1.86 -16.44 -4.28
C GLY A 81 1.57 -17.50 -3.21
N GLU A 82 2.62 -17.93 -2.51
CA GLU A 82 2.52 -18.87 -1.40
C GLU A 82 2.69 -18.18 -0.05
N GLY A 83 1.72 -18.38 0.86
CA GLY A 83 1.69 -17.74 2.19
C GLY A 83 1.37 -16.25 2.16
N GLY A 84 0.80 -15.76 3.25
CA GLY A 84 0.47 -14.34 3.45
C GLY A 84 1.67 -13.51 3.91
N THR A 85 1.39 -12.35 4.50
CA THR A 85 2.45 -11.44 4.99
C THR A 85 3.11 -11.93 6.29
N GLN A 86 2.41 -12.70 7.12
CA GLN A 86 3.00 -13.26 8.35
C GLN A 86 4.15 -14.22 8.01
N GLY A 87 5.30 -14.05 8.68
CA GLY A 87 6.54 -14.80 8.39
C GLY A 87 7.32 -14.31 7.18
N SER A 88 6.88 -13.23 6.53
CA SER A 88 7.60 -12.50 5.49
C SER A 88 8.31 -11.28 6.08
N VAL A 89 9.37 -10.81 5.40
CA VAL A 89 10.05 -9.56 5.78
C VAL A 89 9.08 -8.38 5.79
N VAL A 90 8.11 -8.30 4.90
CA VAL A 90 6.94 -7.43 5.03
C VAL A 90 5.88 -8.15 5.85
N ASN A 91 5.83 -7.86 7.15
CA ASN A 91 4.94 -8.52 8.09
C ASN A 91 3.48 -8.08 7.93
N HIS A 92 3.28 -6.80 7.68
CA HIS A 92 1.97 -6.22 7.36
C HIS A 92 2.14 -4.87 6.66
N VAL A 93 1.05 -4.37 6.14
CA VAL A 93 0.92 -3.05 5.54
C VAL A 93 -0.18 -2.29 6.26
N GLY A 94 -0.27 -0.97 6.10
CA GLY A 94 -1.20 -0.20 6.90
C GLY A 94 -1.95 0.88 6.17
N PHE A 95 -3.18 1.09 6.62
CA PHE A 95 -3.99 2.25 6.31
C PHE A 95 -4.27 3.07 7.56
N ILE A 96 -4.55 4.35 7.35
CA ILE A 96 -5.03 5.25 8.38
C ILE A 96 -6.43 5.74 8.02
N VAL A 97 -7.30 5.80 9.03
CA VAL A 97 -8.70 6.24 8.91
C VAL A 97 -8.98 7.31 9.95
N ASN A 98 -10.02 8.11 9.73
CA ASN A 98 -10.40 9.17 10.68
C ASN A 98 -11.13 8.65 11.94
N ASN A 99 -11.73 7.45 11.88
CA ASN A 99 -12.40 6.80 13.00
C ASN A 99 -12.39 5.28 12.80
N VAL A 100 -11.58 4.58 13.60
CA VAL A 100 -11.41 3.12 13.48
C VAL A 100 -12.71 2.39 13.82
N GLN A 101 -13.40 2.80 14.90
CA GLN A 101 -14.61 2.08 15.35
C GLN A 101 -15.73 2.17 14.32
N GLU A 102 -15.94 3.33 13.74
CA GLU A 102 -16.92 3.55 12.68
C GLU A 102 -16.60 2.73 11.43
N ARG A 103 -15.33 2.78 10.97
CA ARG A 103 -14.88 2.03 9.79
C ARG A 103 -14.97 0.52 10.00
N VAL A 104 -14.57 0.03 11.15
CA VAL A 104 -14.67 -1.39 11.51
C VAL A 104 -16.12 -1.87 11.49
N ALA A 105 -17.06 -1.08 12.07
CA ALA A 105 -18.47 -1.43 12.03
C ALA A 105 -19.02 -1.50 10.59
N GLN A 106 -18.68 -0.52 9.76
CA GLN A 106 -19.06 -0.47 8.35
C GLN A 106 -18.46 -1.65 7.55
N TRP A 107 -17.18 -1.94 7.75
CA TRP A 107 -16.50 -3.03 7.03
C TRP A 107 -17.03 -4.42 7.40
N LYS A 108 -17.31 -4.65 8.70
CA LYS A 108 -17.97 -5.89 9.13
C LYS A 108 -19.34 -6.05 8.47
N ALA A 109 -20.12 -4.97 8.35
CA ALA A 109 -21.39 -5.00 7.64
C ALA A 109 -21.24 -5.31 6.14
N ASN A 110 -20.09 -4.95 5.54
CA ASN A 110 -19.72 -5.26 4.15
C ASN A 110 -19.04 -6.64 3.99
N GLY A 111 -18.98 -7.46 5.06
CA GLY A 111 -18.38 -8.80 5.01
C GLY A 111 -16.85 -8.84 5.09
N VAL A 112 -16.20 -7.74 5.49
CA VAL A 112 -14.75 -7.71 5.72
C VAL A 112 -14.42 -8.35 7.06
N THR A 113 -13.47 -9.28 7.06
CA THR A 113 -12.96 -9.91 8.28
C THR A 113 -12.06 -8.92 9.03
N VAL A 114 -12.49 -8.51 10.21
CA VAL A 114 -11.75 -7.57 11.07
C VAL A 114 -11.35 -8.25 12.37
N ILE A 115 -10.07 -8.13 12.71
CA ILE A 115 -9.47 -8.58 13.96
C ILE A 115 -9.30 -7.36 14.87
N HIS A 116 -9.53 -7.52 16.16
CA HIS A 116 -9.32 -6.42 17.12
C HIS A 116 -7.85 -6.00 17.18
N GLY A 117 -7.62 -4.73 17.51
CA GLY A 117 -6.29 -4.19 17.75
C GLY A 117 -5.59 -4.87 18.94
N ASN A 118 -4.28 -4.68 19.01
CA ASN A 118 -3.47 -5.19 20.11
C ASN A 118 -3.97 -4.64 21.44
N ASN A 119 -4.07 -5.49 22.46
CA ASN A 119 -4.54 -5.13 23.80
C ASN A 119 -5.94 -4.45 23.81
N ASN A 120 -6.82 -4.82 22.88
CA ASN A 120 -8.17 -4.24 22.73
C ASN A 120 -8.16 -2.71 22.48
N ARG A 121 -7.15 -2.19 21.84
CA ARG A 121 -7.09 -0.79 21.45
C ARG A 121 -8.27 -0.44 20.53
N LEU A 122 -8.93 0.66 20.81
CA LEU A 122 -10.08 1.15 20.03
C LEU A 122 -9.65 1.97 18.80
N ASP A 123 -8.42 2.48 18.79
CA ASP A 123 -7.79 3.27 17.75
C ASP A 123 -6.95 2.42 16.77
N GLN A 124 -7.06 1.10 16.86
CA GLN A 124 -6.34 0.14 16.03
C GLN A 124 -7.22 -1.07 15.71
N ALA A 125 -7.10 -1.59 14.49
CA ALA A 125 -7.68 -2.86 14.08
C ALA A 125 -6.77 -3.54 13.04
N PHE A 126 -7.05 -4.79 12.72
CA PHE A 126 -6.43 -5.49 11.59
C PHE A 126 -7.50 -6.06 10.69
N VAL A 127 -7.27 -5.97 9.38
CA VAL A 127 -7.99 -6.71 8.35
C VAL A 127 -7.04 -7.76 7.80
N GLU A 128 -7.57 -8.95 7.53
CA GLU A 128 -6.81 -9.99 6.87
C GLU A 128 -7.56 -10.46 5.63
N THR A 129 -6.87 -10.50 4.50
CA THR A 129 -7.46 -11.00 3.26
C THR A 129 -7.53 -12.52 3.28
N PRO A 130 -8.39 -13.16 2.45
CA PRO A 130 -8.45 -14.62 2.34
C PRO A 130 -7.10 -15.29 2.08
N ASP A 131 -6.21 -14.59 1.38
CA ASP A 131 -4.86 -15.08 1.08
C ASP A 131 -3.82 -14.75 2.16
N GLY A 132 -4.24 -14.19 3.31
CA GLY A 132 -3.39 -13.94 4.48
C GLY A 132 -2.56 -12.65 4.39
N VAL A 133 -2.94 -11.68 3.57
CA VAL A 133 -2.34 -10.34 3.65
C VAL A 133 -2.93 -9.61 4.84
N ARG A 134 -2.09 -9.29 5.83
CA ARG A 134 -2.47 -8.56 7.02
C ARG A 134 -2.33 -7.06 6.82
N ILE A 135 -3.38 -6.33 7.18
CA ILE A 135 -3.49 -4.89 7.00
C ILE A 135 -3.80 -4.26 8.35
N GLU A 136 -2.89 -3.43 8.86
CA GLU A 136 -3.11 -2.65 10.07
C GLU A 136 -3.93 -1.41 9.75
N ILE A 137 -4.90 -1.10 10.59
CA ILE A 137 -5.74 0.09 10.50
C ILE A 137 -5.49 0.94 11.73
N LEU A 138 -5.04 2.16 11.52
CA LEU A 138 -4.74 3.13 12.56
C LEU A 138 -5.68 4.33 12.48
N GLU A 139 -5.84 5.06 13.60
CA GLU A 139 -6.68 6.25 13.67
C GLU A 139 -5.85 7.54 13.59
N ASP A 140 -6.29 8.45 12.71
CA ASP A 140 -5.93 9.86 12.74
C ASP A 140 -7.19 10.70 12.55
N LYS A 141 -7.70 11.27 13.64
CA LYS A 141 -8.93 12.08 13.66
C LYS A 141 -8.82 13.36 12.85
N THR A 142 -7.61 13.77 12.48
CA THR A 142 -7.35 15.00 11.73
C THR A 142 -7.42 14.82 10.23
N GLN A 143 -7.41 13.56 9.73
CA GLN A 143 -7.39 13.34 8.30
C GLN A 143 -8.75 13.63 7.64
N SER A 144 -8.69 14.25 6.46
CA SER A 144 -9.88 14.69 5.70
C SER A 144 -10.46 13.60 4.80
N VAL A 145 -9.67 12.58 4.45
CA VAL A 145 -10.13 11.48 3.59
C VAL A 145 -10.55 10.27 4.42
N PRO A 146 -11.54 9.48 3.98
CA PRO A 146 -12.05 8.35 4.76
C PRO A 146 -10.99 7.30 5.11
N ILE A 147 -10.07 7.04 4.19
CA ILE A 147 -8.98 6.06 4.30
C ILE A 147 -7.85 6.47 3.38
N LYS A 148 -6.59 6.31 3.79
CA LYS A 148 -5.41 6.42 2.92
C LYS A 148 -4.33 5.45 3.36
N HIS A 149 -3.43 5.11 2.44
CA HIS A 149 -2.23 4.35 2.75
C HIS A 149 -1.37 5.06 3.80
N GLU A 150 -0.77 4.29 4.69
CA GLU A 150 0.03 4.85 5.76
C GLU A 150 1.43 4.22 5.82
N HIS A 151 1.56 2.86 5.89
CA HIS A 151 2.88 2.26 6.06
C HIS A 151 3.04 0.88 5.42
N ILE A 152 4.33 0.52 5.28
CA ILE A 152 4.81 -0.84 5.06
C ILE A 152 5.69 -1.20 6.26
N HIS A 153 5.39 -2.31 6.95
CA HIS A 153 6.08 -2.70 8.17
C HIS A 153 6.99 -3.89 7.93
N LEU A 154 8.29 -3.65 8.00
CA LEU A 154 9.32 -4.68 7.86
C LEU A 154 9.71 -5.22 9.22
N PHE A 155 9.80 -6.55 9.33
CA PHE A 155 10.29 -7.24 10.51
C PHE A 155 11.66 -7.84 10.21
N LEU A 156 12.66 -7.38 10.96
CA LEU A 156 14.09 -7.63 10.69
C LEU A 156 14.81 -8.10 11.96
N PRO A 157 15.95 -8.79 11.85
CA PRO A 157 16.82 -8.97 13.01
C PRO A 157 17.17 -7.61 13.63
N GLU A 158 17.13 -7.51 14.95
CA GLU A 158 17.32 -6.24 15.67
C GLU A 158 18.58 -5.48 15.25
N ALA A 159 19.69 -6.21 15.07
CA ALA A 159 20.97 -5.64 14.64
C ALA A 159 20.96 -5.05 13.21
N GLU A 160 19.94 -5.36 12.40
CA GLU A 160 19.80 -4.89 11.03
C GLU A 160 18.89 -3.66 10.90
N ILE A 161 18.08 -3.34 11.91
CA ILE A 161 17.06 -2.28 11.83
C ILE A 161 17.69 -0.92 11.47
N SER A 162 18.76 -0.50 12.16
CA SER A 162 19.39 0.80 11.87
C SER A 162 20.05 0.86 10.50
N LYS A 163 20.56 -0.29 10.02
CA LYS A 163 21.12 -0.40 8.65
C LYS A 163 20.01 -0.28 7.61
N ALA A 164 18.86 -0.94 7.86
CA ALA A 164 17.70 -0.86 6.99
C ALA A 164 17.17 0.58 6.92
N GLN A 165 17.01 1.24 8.05
CA GLN A 165 16.60 2.64 8.08
C GLN A 165 17.52 3.51 7.21
N ALA A 166 18.84 3.39 7.40
CA ALA A 166 19.81 4.15 6.63
C ALA A 166 19.77 3.83 5.14
N TRP A 167 19.61 2.55 4.77
CA TRP A 167 19.51 2.11 3.40
C TRP A 167 18.26 2.67 2.70
N TYR A 168 17.09 2.54 3.32
CA TYR A 168 15.83 3.06 2.78
C TYR A 168 15.83 4.58 2.65
N ALA A 169 16.34 5.28 3.66
CA ALA A 169 16.47 6.74 3.62
C ALA A 169 17.37 7.20 2.46
N LYS A 170 18.55 6.57 2.30
CA LYS A 170 19.49 6.90 1.23
C LYS A 170 18.94 6.54 -0.15
N THR A 171 18.40 5.33 -0.31
CA THR A 171 17.95 4.80 -1.61
C THR A 171 16.77 5.61 -2.16
N PHE A 172 15.78 5.88 -1.32
CA PHE A 172 14.53 6.54 -1.75
C PHE A 172 14.45 8.01 -1.36
N GLY A 173 15.52 8.60 -0.80
CA GLY A 173 15.52 10.01 -0.38
C GLY A 173 14.49 10.31 0.70
N GLY A 174 14.24 9.34 1.58
CA GLY A 174 13.30 9.47 2.67
C GLY A 174 13.92 10.11 3.91
N THR A 175 13.06 10.61 4.81
CA THR A 175 13.48 11.18 6.08
C THR A 175 13.47 10.09 7.16
N ALA A 176 14.66 9.77 7.70
CA ALA A 176 14.79 8.86 8.83
C ALA A 176 14.27 9.51 10.12
N GLY A 177 13.56 8.73 10.93
CA GLY A 177 13.00 9.19 12.19
C GLY A 177 12.66 8.07 13.16
N THR A 178 11.96 8.41 14.23
CA THR A 178 11.41 7.46 15.20
C THR A 178 9.95 7.80 15.45
N ARG A 179 9.08 6.81 15.43
CA ARG A 179 7.66 6.96 15.75
C ARG A 179 7.22 5.83 16.67
N ASN A 180 6.62 6.15 17.81
CA ASN A 180 6.20 5.17 18.82
C ASN A 180 7.30 4.14 19.16
N ASN A 181 8.53 4.63 19.37
CA ASN A 181 9.74 3.83 19.63
C ASN A 181 10.22 2.93 18.48
N ALA A 182 9.56 2.93 17.33
CA ALA A 182 10.03 2.22 16.14
C ALA A 182 10.85 3.15 15.22
N GLN A 183 11.92 2.66 14.65
CA GLN A 183 12.65 3.36 13.60
C GLN A 183 11.80 3.37 12.33
N VAL A 184 11.78 4.50 11.65
CA VAL A 184 10.96 4.71 10.44
C VAL A 184 11.71 5.51 9.38
N VAL A 185 11.27 5.40 8.14
CA VAL A 185 11.64 6.28 7.03
C VAL A 185 10.38 6.79 6.39
N ASP A 186 10.18 8.10 6.40
CA ASP A 186 9.07 8.76 5.70
C ASP A 186 9.46 9.03 4.25
N ILE A 187 8.69 8.51 3.30
CA ILE A 187 8.71 8.87 1.88
C ILE A 187 7.35 9.46 1.51
N PRO A 188 7.23 10.27 0.43
CA PRO A 188 5.92 10.75 0.01
C PRO A 188 4.92 9.60 -0.19
N GLY A 189 3.78 9.67 0.48
CA GLY A 189 2.71 8.67 0.39
C GLY A 189 2.88 7.42 1.23
N ALA A 190 4.00 7.23 1.95
CA ALA A 190 4.20 6.07 2.82
C ALA A 190 5.22 6.33 3.94
N GLN A 191 5.09 5.55 4.98
CA GLN A 191 6.13 5.34 5.98
C GLN A 191 6.62 3.90 5.91
N ILE A 192 7.94 3.70 5.81
CA ILE A 192 8.56 2.38 5.99
C ILE A 192 8.89 2.24 7.45
N ARG A 193 8.32 1.26 8.13
CA ARG A 193 8.53 0.97 9.57
C ARG A 193 9.37 -0.27 9.75
N PHE A 194 10.14 -0.29 10.81
CA PHE A 194 11.01 -1.42 11.14
C PHE A 194 10.72 -1.91 12.55
N ALA A 195 10.54 -3.23 12.69
CA ALA A 195 10.39 -3.89 13.97
C ALA A 195 11.28 -5.12 14.04
N LYS A 196 11.57 -5.54 15.28
CA LYS A 196 12.35 -6.75 15.55
C LYS A 196 11.55 -8.00 15.18
N ALA A 197 12.18 -8.87 14.42
CA ALA A 197 11.75 -10.24 14.19
C ALA A 197 12.48 -11.19 15.14
N GLU A 198 11.76 -12.13 15.74
CA GLU A 198 12.35 -13.16 16.59
C GLU A 198 13.05 -14.26 15.76
N THR A 199 12.67 -14.42 14.51
CA THR A 199 13.22 -15.41 13.59
C THR A 199 13.49 -14.79 12.23
N LYS A 200 14.33 -15.45 11.42
CA LYS A 200 14.57 -15.02 10.03
C LYS A 200 13.25 -15.06 9.25
N GLN A 201 12.93 -13.94 8.60
CA GLN A 201 11.75 -13.81 7.78
C GLN A 201 12.02 -14.26 6.33
N ALA A 202 10.99 -14.77 5.66
CA ALA A 202 11.07 -15.12 4.24
C ALA A 202 11.07 -13.85 3.35
N PRO A 203 11.70 -13.87 2.18
CA PRO A 203 11.57 -12.79 1.20
C PRO A 203 10.11 -12.67 0.71
N THR A 204 9.77 -11.50 0.15
CA THR A 204 8.40 -11.26 -0.35
C THR A 204 8.16 -11.91 -1.72
N ARG A 205 9.19 -12.02 -2.56
CA ARG A 205 9.06 -12.61 -3.91
C ARG A 205 8.47 -14.02 -3.85
N GLY A 206 7.41 -14.24 -4.63
CA GLY A 206 6.69 -15.51 -4.68
C GLY A 206 5.68 -15.72 -3.54
N ARG A 207 5.47 -14.71 -2.69
CA ARG A 207 4.38 -14.71 -1.69
C ARG A 207 3.17 -13.96 -2.23
N VAL A 208 2.04 -14.07 -1.53
CA VAL A 208 0.83 -13.33 -1.94
C VAL A 208 1.10 -11.82 -1.98
N PHE A 209 1.71 -11.24 -0.95
CA PHE A 209 2.28 -9.89 -1.05
C PHE A 209 3.67 -10.01 -1.69
N ASP A 210 3.72 -9.93 -3.03
CA ASP A 210 4.97 -10.15 -3.77
C ASP A 210 5.92 -8.97 -3.68
N HIS A 211 5.41 -7.76 -3.86
CA HIS A 211 6.21 -6.54 -3.78
C HIS A 211 5.35 -5.30 -3.50
N PHE A 212 6.03 -4.24 -3.11
CA PHE A 212 5.50 -2.89 -3.24
C PHE A 212 6.27 -2.13 -4.32
N GLY A 213 5.64 -1.11 -4.88
CA GLY A 213 6.24 -0.28 -5.92
C GLY A 213 6.36 1.16 -5.50
N VAL A 214 7.46 1.78 -5.90
CA VAL A 214 7.64 3.22 -5.85
C VAL A 214 7.57 3.79 -7.25
N ASP A 215 6.85 4.90 -7.41
CA ASP A 215 6.85 5.64 -8.64
C ASP A 215 8.06 6.59 -8.67
N VAL A 216 8.74 6.68 -9.80
CA VAL A 216 9.88 7.56 -9.99
C VAL A 216 9.63 8.53 -11.15
N LYS A 217 10.12 9.76 -10.99
CA LYS A 217 9.96 10.82 -12.00
C LYS A 217 10.76 10.56 -13.28
N ASP A 218 11.96 9.98 -13.12
CA ASP A 218 12.89 9.62 -14.21
C ASP A 218 13.51 8.26 -13.87
N HIS A 219 13.02 7.20 -14.52
CA HIS A 219 13.45 5.84 -14.28
C HIS A 219 14.94 5.62 -14.58
N ALA A 220 15.42 6.16 -15.70
CA ALA A 220 16.81 5.98 -16.10
C ALA A 220 17.79 6.70 -15.15
N ALA A 221 17.43 7.91 -14.69
CA ALA A 221 18.24 8.63 -13.71
C ALA A 221 18.22 7.92 -12.35
N PHE A 222 17.07 7.41 -11.92
CA PHE A 222 16.96 6.67 -10.67
C PHE A 222 17.75 5.34 -10.70
N VAL A 223 17.67 4.60 -11.81
CA VAL A 223 18.45 3.36 -11.99
C VAL A 223 19.96 3.65 -11.92
N ARG A 224 20.46 4.66 -12.65
CA ARG A 224 21.87 5.06 -12.55
C ARG A 224 22.31 5.41 -11.13
N LYS A 225 21.43 6.10 -10.37
CA LYS A 225 21.68 6.44 -8.97
C LYS A 225 21.88 5.17 -8.13
N ILE A 226 20.92 4.26 -8.14
CA ILE A 226 20.97 3.06 -7.29
C ILE A 226 22.10 2.10 -7.69
N GLU A 227 22.40 1.95 -8.99
CA GLU A 227 23.53 1.17 -9.46
C GLU A 227 24.87 1.78 -9.00
N SER A 228 25.00 3.12 -8.99
CA SER A 228 26.19 3.79 -8.44
C SER A 228 26.36 3.59 -6.93
N GLU A 229 25.30 3.24 -6.22
CA GLU A 229 25.27 2.87 -4.81
C GLU A 229 25.52 1.36 -4.57
N GLY A 230 25.74 0.61 -5.65
CA GLY A 230 26.00 -0.83 -5.60
C GLY A 230 24.74 -1.70 -5.52
N ILE A 231 23.55 -1.11 -5.70
CA ILE A 231 22.29 -1.86 -5.75
C ILE A 231 22.13 -2.50 -7.12
N LYS A 232 21.88 -3.80 -7.15
CA LYS A 232 21.71 -4.55 -8.40
C LYS A 232 20.23 -4.63 -8.76
N LEU A 233 19.94 -4.52 -10.05
CA LEU A 233 18.61 -4.79 -10.57
C LEU A 233 18.38 -6.32 -10.59
N ASP A 234 17.16 -6.74 -10.23
CA ASP A 234 16.73 -8.15 -10.37
C ASP A 234 16.52 -8.52 -11.84
N GLU A 235 16.04 -7.53 -12.63
CA GLU A 235 15.71 -7.66 -14.05
C GLU A 235 16.09 -6.37 -14.80
N PRO A 236 16.50 -6.43 -16.07
CA PRO A 236 16.68 -5.23 -16.88
C PRO A 236 15.40 -4.40 -16.98
N PRO A 237 15.51 -3.07 -17.11
CA PRO A 237 14.35 -2.22 -17.36
C PRO A 237 13.56 -2.66 -18.60
N ARG A 238 12.24 -2.67 -18.49
CA ARG A 238 11.34 -2.99 -19.60
C ARG A 238 10.23 -1.95 -19.71
N THR A 239 9.89 -1.64 -20.96
CA THR A 239 8.82 -0.69 -21.29
C THR A 239 7.59 -1.44 -21.78
N ASN A 240 6.44 -1.18 -21.19
CA ASN A 240 5.17 -1.60 -21.76
C ASN A 240 4.85 -0.70 -22.97
N GLN A 241 4.89 -1.26 -24.16
CA GLN A 241 4.71 -0.50 -25.41
C GLN A 241 3.32 0.11 -25.55
N ALA A 242 2.30 -0.48 -24.93
CA ALA A 242 0.92 0.03 -25.02
C ALA A 242 0.67 1.22 -24.08
N THR A 243 1.37 1.28 -22.95
CA THR A 243 1.12 2.28 -21.89
C THR A 243 2.28 3.26 -21.68
N GLY A 244 3.45 2.98 -22.24
CA GLY A 244 4.66 3.75 -21.99
C GLY A 244 5.23 3.63 -20.57
N VAL A 245 4.65 2.76 -19.72
CA VAL A 245 5.15 2.51 -18.36
C VAL A 245 6.48 1.79 -18.42
N ILE A 246 7.48 2.29 -17.69
CA ILE A 246 8.81 1.67 -17.56
C ILE A 246 8.92 1.09 -16.16
N ILE A 247 9.36 -0.17 -16.08
CA ILE A 247 9.51 -0.88 -14.81
C ILE A 247 10.84 -1.63 -14.73
N THR A 248 11.36 -1.76 -13.52
CA THR A 248 12.37 -2.74 -13.11
C THR A 248 12.17 -3.12 -11.66
N TYR A 249 12.90 -4.11 -11.18
CA TYR A 249 12.82 -4.59 -9.79
C TYR A 249 14.18 -4.58 -9.13
N ILE A 250 14.16 -4.32 -7.84
CA ILE A 250 15.29 -4.59 -6.94
C ILE A 250 14.78 -5.42 -5.76
N THR A 251 15.67 -6.16 -5.14
CA THR A 251 15.41 -6.80 -3.84
C THR A 251 16.33 -6.14 -2.81
N ASP A 252 15.75 -5.66 -1.71
CA ASP A 252 16.52 -5.08 -0.62
C ASP A 252 17.41 -6.15 0.06
N PRO A 253 18.41 -5.78 0.86
CA PRO A 253 19.28 -6.74 1.54
C PRO A 253 18.57 -7.73 2.47
N TRP A 254 17.34 -7.48 2.84
CA TRP A 254 16.55 -8.30 3.78
C TRP A 254 15.49 -9.16 3.10
N GLY A 255 15.27 -8.99 1.80
CA GLY A 255 14.37 -9.81 0.98
C GLY A 255 13.04 -9.16 0.59
N ALA A 256 12.85 -7.87 0.82
CA ALA A 256 11.70 -7.16 0.28
C ALA A 256 11.94 -6.84 -1.20
N ARG A 257 11.06 -7.33 -2.08
CA ARG A 257 11.08 -6.99 -3.50
C ARG A 257 10.38 -5.65 -3.72
N ILE A 258 10.98 -4.79 -4.54
CA ILE A 258 10.52 -3.42 -4.78
C ILE A 258 10.48 -3.17 -6.29
N GLU A 259 9.33 -2.76 -6.81
CA GLU A 259 9.19 -2.34 -8.20
C GLU A 259 9.48 -0.84 -8.33
N ILE A 260 10.32 -0.49 -9.28
CA ILE A 260 10.63 0.90 -9.66
C ILE A 260 9.84 1.20 -10.92
N VAL A 261 8.92 2.16 -10.84
CA VAL A 261 7.96 2.44 -11.91
C VAL A 261 8.06 3.89 -12.37
N GLN A 262 8.18 4.11 -13.67
CA GLN A 262 7.86 5.40 -14.27
C GLN A 262 6.57 5.28 -15.06
N ARG A 263 5.53 6.01 -14.63
CA ARG A 263 4.26 6.09 -15.36
C ARG A 263 4.36 7.12 -16.45
N ALA A 264 3.59 6.93 -17.53
CA ALA A 264 3.40 8.00 -18.52
C ALA A 264 2.72 9.21 -17.84
N PRO A 265 3.03 10.45 -18.26
CA PRO A 265 2.55 11.67 -17.59
C PRO A 265 1.01 11.75 -17.46
N ASP A 266 0.27 11.24 -18.43
CA ASP A 266 -1.19 11.17 -18.44
C ASP A 266 -1.77 10.11 -17.47
N LEU A 267 -0.98 9.12 -17.09
CA LEU A 267 -1.35 8.07 -16.11
C LEU A 267 -0.93 8.42 -14.67
N ALA A 268 -0.02 9.37 -14.49
CA ALA A 268 0.43 9.82 -13.18
C ALA A 268 -0.62 10.66 -12.42
N THR A 269 -1.62 11.16 -13.14
CA THR A 269 -2.69 12.04 -12.59
C THR A 269 -4.06 11.36 -12.52
N ARG A 270 -4.16 10.06 -12.85
CA ARG A 270 -5.44 9.33 -12.89
C ARG A 270 -5.53 8.27 -11.81
#